data_911865228c1e92b94fbdb05d64e79d9c
#
_entry.id   911865228c1e92b94fbdb05d64e79d9c
#
_cell.length_a   1.000
_cell.length_b   1.000
_cell.length_c   1.000
_cell.angle_alpha   90.00
_cell.angle_beta   90.00
_cell.angle_gamma   90.00
#
_symmetry.space_group_name_H-M   'P 1'
#
loop_
_entity.id
_entity.type
_entity.pdbx_description
1 polymer ?
#
loop_
_entity_poly.entity_id
_entity_poly.type
_entity_poly.pdbx_seq_one_letter_code
_entity_poly.pdbx_strand_id
1 'polypeptide(L)'
;IASSRKGGQPANLQGLWNDSNRPPWGSKYTVNINTEMNYWPAEVTNLGECTEPLFAALKDIAESGAKTAKEHYSAGGWVLHHNFDLWRGTAPINGSNHGIWPTGGAWLAHHLWEHYLFSGDQGFLRTTAYPLMKGSALFFVDYLVKNPSNDWLISGPSNSPEQGGLVMGPTMDHQIIRSLFGKVIAASETLDTDLELRKKLIAMRKQIAPNQIGRLGQLQEWLEDKEDPNNKHRHVSHLWGGVS
;
A
#
# COMPACT_ATOMS: atom_id res chain seq x y z
N ILE A 1 5.19 6.47 -16.88
CA ILE A 1 5.08 5.18 -17.59
C ILE A 1 6.10 5.05 -18.73
N ALA A 2 6.43 6.12 -19.46
CA ALA A 2 7.40 6.08 -20.57
C ALA A 2 8.80 5.57 -20.18
N SER A 3 9.20 5.71 -18.92
CA SER A 3 10.47 5.21 -18.38
C SER A 3 10.43 3.74 -17.94
N SER A 4 9.25 3.13 -17.85
CA SER A 4 9.07 1.76 -17.41
C SER A 4 9.10 0.80 -18.61
N ARG A 5 10.21 0.09 -18.78
CA ARG A 5 10.46 -0.81 -19.91
C ARG A 5 10.91 -2.18 -19.43
N LYS A 6 10.51 -3.21 -20.16
CA LYS A 6 10.88 -4.61 -19.89
C LYS A 6 12.39 -4.75 -19.62
N GLY A 7 12.75 -5.42 -18.54
CA GLY A 7 14.14 -5.60 -18.12
C GLY A 7 14.79 -4.36 -17.51
N GLY A 8 14.05 -3.25 -17.35
CA GLY A 8 14.51 -2.02 -16.71
C GLY A 8 14.02 -1.87 -15.27
N GLN A 9 14.20 -0.68 -14.72
CA GLN A 9 13.68 -0.30 -13.41
C GLN A 9 12.26 0.28 -13.55
N PRO A 10 11.45 0.28 -12.46
CA PRO A 10 10.18 0.98 -12.44
C PRO A 10 10.32 2.47 -12.76
N ALA A 11 9.22 3.12 -13.12
CA ALA A 11 9.17 4.57 -13.25
C ALA A 11 9.36 5.21 -11.87
N ASN A 12 10.46 5.94 -11.69
CA ASN A 12 10.73 6.72 -10.48
C ASN A 12 10.02 8.07 -10.49
N LEU A 13 10.26 8.91 -9.49
CA LEU A 13 9.58 10.19 -9.30
C LEU A 13 9.70 11.14 -10.51
N GLN A 14 10.86 11.22 -11.16
CA GLN A 14 11.10 12.07 -12.34
C GLN A 14 11.01 11.33 -13.68
N GLY A 15 10.94 10.02 -13.67
CA GLY A 15 10.99 9.20 -14.88
C GLY A 15 12.30 9.42 -15.65
N LEU A 16 12.20 9.71 -16.96
CA LEU A 16 13.34 10.03 -17.83
C LEU A 16 13.72 11.52 -17.83
N TRP A 17 12.92 12.36 -17.21
CA TRP A 17 12.96 13.82 -17.35
C TRP A 17 13.77 14.50 -16.26
N ASN A 18 14.94 13.96 -15.96
CA ASN A 18 15.87 14.52 -14.97
C ASN A 18 17.28 14.62 -15.56
N ASP A 19 17.82 15.82 -15.58
CA ASP A 19 19.17 16.14 -16.01
C ASP A 19 20.10 16.58 -14.86
N SER A 20 19.59 16.51 -13.61
CA SER A 20 20.33 16.93 -12.42
C SER A 20 20.88 15.74 -11.65
N ASN A 21 22.14 15.89 -11.17
CA ASN A 21 22.75 14.97 -10.21
C ASN A 21 22.15 15.10 -8.78
N ARG A 22 21.32 16.12 -8.56
CA ARG A 22 20.57 16.37 -7.31
C ARG A 22 19.10 16.58 -7.61
N PRO A 23 18.38 15.54 -8.06
CA PRO A 23 16.97 15.65 -8.38
C PRO A 23 16.14 15.92 -7.11
N PRO A 24 14.98 16.57 -7.24
CA PRO A 24 14.04 16.71 -6.14
C PRO A 24 13.74 15.36 -5.50
N TRP A 25 13.73 15.32 -4.15
CA TRP A 25 13.52 14.09 -3.34
C TRP A 25 14.45 12.92 -3.69
N GLY A 26 15.61 13.19 -4.33
CA GLY A 26 16.57 12.16 -4.70
C GLY A 26 16.08 11.17 -5.75
N SER A 27 15.05 11.51 -6.50
CA SER A 27 14.43 10.64 -7.53
C SER A 27 14.04 9.24 -7.03
N LYS A 28 13.70 9.13 -5.74
CA LYS A 28 13.26 7.87 -5.13
C LYS A 28 11.91 7.39 -5.68
N TYR A 29 11.61 6.14 -5.44
CA TYR A 29 10.28 5.57 -5.67
C TYR A 29 9.41 5.84 -4.45
N THR A 30 8.75 7.00 -4.44
CA THR A 30 7.84 7.39 -3.37
C THR A 30 6.50 6.70 -3.56
N VAL A 31 6.06 5.94 -2.56
CA VAL A 31 4.91 5.02 -2.67
C VAL A 31 3.70 5.44 -1.83
N ASN A 32 3.67 6.68 -1.37
CA ASN A 32 2.47 7.21 -0.75
C ASN A 32 1.51 7.89 -1.75
N ILE A 33 1.79 7.81 -3.04
CA ILE A 33 0.96 8.10 -4.22
C ILE A 33 1.76 8.13 -5.53
N ASN A 34 3.02 8.62 -5.54
CA ASN A 34 3.70 9.00 -6.78
C ASN A 34 3.97 7.80 -7.69
N THR A 35 4.49 6.70 -7.14
CA THR A 35 4.75 5.48 -7.91
C THR A 35 3.43 4.90 -8.41
N GLU A 36 2.40 4.86 -7.59
CA GLU A 36 1.07 4.38 -7.95
C GLU A 36 0.49 5.19 -9.12
N MET A 37 0.53 6.53 -9.05
CA MET A 37 0.07 7.42 -10.13
C MET A 37 0.82 7.18 -11.44
N ASN A 38 2.10 6.82 -11.39
CA ASN A 38 2.86 6.51 -12.59
C ASN A 38 2.29 5.30 -13.35
N TYR A 39 1.62 4.39 -12.66
CA TYR A 39 1.10 3.14 -13.24
C TYR A 39 -0.42 3.12 -13.44
N TRP A 40 -1.20 4.06 -12.88
CA TRP A 40 -2.65 4.10 -13.09
C TRP A 40 -3.08 4.08 -14.55
N PRO A 41 -2.38 4.76 -15.50
CA PRO A 41 -2.79 4.69 -16.90
C PRO A 41 -2.43 3.36 -17.60
N ALA A 42 -1.58 2.51 -17.03
CA ALA A 42 -1.01 1.37 -17.75
C ALA A 42 -2.08 0.43 -18.32
N GLU A 43 -2.96 -0.07 -17.49
CA GLU A 43 -3.97 -1.05 -17.89
C GLU A 43 -5.06 -0.39 -18.76
N VAL A 44 -5.60 0.75 -18.34
CA VAL A 44 -6.72 1.43 -19.02
C VAL A 44 -6.35 1.97 -20.40
N THR A 45 -5.06 2.15 -20.69
CA THR A 45 -4.57 2.58 -22.00
C THR A 45 -3.93 1.43 -22.81
N ASN A 46 -4.12 0.18 -22.37
CA ASN A 46 -3.54 -1.01 -23.01
C ASN A 46 -2.00 -0.97 -23.12
N LEU A 47 -1.36 -0.53 -22.03
CA LEU A 47 0.11 -0.51 -21.83
C LEU A 47 0.52 -1.40 -20.65
N GLY A 48 -0.18 -2.50 -20.46
CA GLY A 48 0.04 -3.43 -19.33
C GLY A 48 1.48 -3.95 -19.27
N GLU A 49 2.18 -4.08 -20.40
CA GLU A 49 3.59 -4.47 -20.44
C GLU A 49 4.53 -3.51 -19.70
N CYS A 50 4.10 -2.25 -19.52
CA CYS A 50 4.87 -1.26 -18.75
C CYS A 50 4.83 -1.51 -17.24
N THR A 51 3.97 -2.39 -16.74
CA THR A 51 3.92 -2.77 -15.31
C THR A 51 4.97 -3.83 -14.95
N GLU A 52 5.55 -4.53 -15.93
CA GLU A 52 6.53 -5.59 -15.69
C GLU A 52 7.70 -5.16 -14.76
N PRO A 53 8.35 -4.00 -14.95
CA PRO A 53 9.42 -3.56 -14.06
C PRO A 53 8.94 -3.33 -12.61
N LEU A 54 7.70 -2.86 -12.42
CA LEU A 54 7.13 -2.70 -11.09
C LEU A 54 6.92 -4.07 -10.42
N PHE A 55 6.39 -5.05 -11.14
CA PHE A 55 6.15 -6.38 -10.60
C PHE A 55 7.45 -7.14 -10.32
N ALA A 56 8.48 -6.93 -11.15
CA ALA A 56 9.82 -7.45 -10.87
C ALA A 56 10.39 -6.83 -9.58
N ALA A 57 10.30 -5.51 -9.44
CA ALA A 57 10.73 -4.83 -8.22
C ALA A 57 9.95 -5.27 -6.97
N LEU A 58 8.64 -5.53 -7.09
CA LEU A 58 7.83 -6.02 -5.96
C LEU A 58 8.27 -7.39 -5.44
N LYS A 59 8.82 -8.26 -6.29
CA LYS A 59 9.40 -9.53 -5.85
C LYS A 59 10.62 -9.28 -4.95
N ASP A 60 11.54 -8.42 -5.39
CA ASP A 60 12.72 -8.05 -4.61
C ASP A 60 12.34 -7.33 -3.30
N ILE A 61 11.33 -6.43 -3.37
CA ILE A 61 10.79 -5.70 -2.23
C ILE A 61 10.16 -6.66 -1.21
N ALA A 62 9.48 -7.71 -1.65
CA ALA A 62 8.90 -8.69 -0.74
C ALA A 62 9.97 -9.43 0.05
N GLU A 63 11.13 -9.73 -0.56
CA GLU A 63 12.25 -10.37 0.13
C GLU A 63 12.88 -9.44 1.19
N SER A 64 13.20 -8.21 0.83
CA SER A 64 13.76 -7.22 1.76
C SER A 64 12.73 -6.80 2.81
N GLY A 65 11.46 -6.64 2.40
CA GLY A 65 10.34 -6.29 3.27
C GLY A 65 10.00 -7.35 4.31
N ALA A 66 10.27 -8.63 4.02
CA ALA A 66 10.11 -9.69 5.00
C ALA A 66 11.10 -9.56 6.16
N LYS A 67 12.34 -9.12 5.89
CA LYS A 67 13.31 -8.80 6.96
C LYS A 67 12.84 -7.61 7.80
N THR A 68 12.38 -6.54 7.14
CA THR A 68 11.84 -5.36 7.84
C THR A 68 10.61 -5.72 8.68
N ALA A 69 9.68 -6.53 8.18
CA ALA A 69 8.52 -7.00 8.92
C ALA A 69 8.94 -7.75 10.20
N LYS A 70 9.89 -8.67 10.06
CA LYS A 70 10.40 -9.46 11.18
C LYS A 70 11.15 -8.63 12.21
N GLU A 71 12.08 -7.78 11.76
CA GLU A 71 13.02 -7.07 12.65
C GLU A 71 12.36 -5.86 13.34
N HIS A 72 11.51 -5.12 12.64
CA HIS A 72 10.86 -3.91 13.21
C HIS A 72 9.55 -4.22 13.92
N TYR A 73 8.83 -5.28 13.51
CA TYR A 73 7.45 -5.54 13.95
C TYR A 73 7.24 -6.93 14.54
N SER A 74 8.22 -7.81 14.49
CA SER A 74 8.07 -9.24 14.84
C SER A 74 6.91 -9.90 14.09
N ALA A 75 6.62 -9.42 12.87
CA ALA A 75 5.50 -9.84 12.03
C ALA A 75 5.95 -10.77 10.90
N GLY A 76 5.04 -11.60 10.43
CA GLY A 76 5.19 -12.36 9.20
C GLY A 76 4.96 -11.51 7.95
N GLY A 77 4.96 -12.16 6.78
CA GLY A 77 4.74 -11.47 5.52
C GLY A 77 5.83 -10.47 5.17
N TRP A 78 5.47 -9.37 4.49
CA TRP A 78 6.40 -8.30 4.13
C TRP A 78 5.76 -6.91 4.21
N VAL A 79 6.58 -5.90 4.44
CA VAL A 79 6.19 -4.49 4.56
C VAL A 79 7.09 -3.61 3.72
N LEU A 80 6.52 -2.55 3.16
CA LEU A 80 7.24 -1.43 2.56
C LEU A 80 6.67 -0.14 3.13
N HIS A 81 7.55 0.73 3.59
CA HIS A 81 7.19 2.07 4.08
C HIS A 81 7.10 3.09 2.94
N HIS A 82 7.27 4.35 3.26
CA HIS A 82 7.05 5.52 2.42
C HIS A 82 7.81 5.52 1.07
N ASN A 83 8.98 4.88 1.00
CA ASN A 83 9.84 4.87 -0.19
C ASN A 83 10.59 3.55 -0.33
N PHE A 84 10.97 3.23 -1.56
CA PHE A 84 12.05 2.30 -1.83
C PHE A 84 13.10 2.93 -2.78
N ASP A 85 14.19 2.23 -3.03
CA ASP A 85 15.30 2.65 -3.87
C ASP A 85 15.79 1.52 -4.78
N LEU A 86 16.93 1.72 -5.44
CA LEU A 86 17.52 0.71 -6.32
C LEU A 86 17.96 -0.56 -5.56
N TRP A 87 18.26 -0.45 -4.27
CA TRP A 87 18.62 -1.57 -3.39
C TRP A 87 17.42 -2.20 -2.70
N ARG A 88 16.23 -1.75 -3.02
CA ARG A 88 14.97 -2.25 -2.45
C ARG A 88 14.88 -2.06 -0.92
N GLY A 89 15.38 -0.94 -0.43
CA GLY A 89 15.17 -0.55 0.96
C GLY A 89 13.70 -0.43 1.30
N THR A 90 13.26 -1.04 2.41
CA THR A 90 11.82 -1.12 2.80
C THR A 90 11.54 -0.53 4.18
N ALA A 91 12.59 -0.28 4.97
CA ALA A 91 12.47 0.31 6.30
C ALA A 91 12.02 1.79 6.24
N PRO A 92 11.50 2.34 7.36
CA PRO A 92 11.22 3.78 7.46
C PRO A 92 12.45 4.63 7.15
N ILE A 93 12.26 5.73 6.42
CA ILE A 93 13.33 6.66 6.07
C ILE A 93 13.09 8.05 6.66
N ASN A 94 14.18 8.83 6.81
CA ASN A 94 14.16 10.21 7.27
C ASN A 94 13.50 10.39 8.64
N GLY A 95 12.48 11.25 8.72
CA GLY A 95 11.74 11.52 9.97
C GLY A 95 10.57 10.56 10.17
N SER A 96 10.32 10.19 11.43
CA SER A 96 9.25 9.26 11.80
C SER A 96 7.85 9.74 11.39
N ASN A 97 7.65 11.07 11.37
CA ASN A 97 6.38 11.70 11.06
C ASN A 97 5.89 11.53 9.60
N HIS A 98 6.72 10.99 8.71
CA HIS A 98 6.34 10.62 7.34
C HIS A 98 6.96 9.30 6.89
N GLY A 99 8.11 8.91 7.44
CA GLY A 99 8.79 7.67 7.07
C GLY A 99 8.09 6.42 7.59
N ILE A 100 7.47 6.47 8.77
CA ILE A 100 6.71 5.35 9.33
C ILE A 100 5.30 5.33 8.72
N TRP A 101 5.15 4.62 7.62
CA TRP A 101 3.89 4.44 6.92
C TRP A 101 3.86 3.05 6.26
N PRO A 102 3.34 2.01 6.96
CA PRO A 102 3.52 0.61 6.58
C PRO A 102 2.63 0.15 5.44
N THR A 103 1.76 0.98 4.91
CA THR A 103 0.78 0.60 3.87
C THR A 103 1.27 0.81 2.44
N GLY A 104 2.51 1.29 2.22
CA GLY A 104 3.07 1.50 0.88
C GLY A 104 3.11 0.23 0.03
N GLY A 105 3.62 -0.87 0.60
CA GLY A 105 3.64 -2.17 -0.10
C GLY A 105 2.25 -2.72 -0.37
N ALA A 106 1.32 -2.51 0.55
CA ALA A 106 -0.07 -2.90 0.38
C ALA A 106 -0.73 -2.16 -0.79
N TRP A 107 -0.49 -0.86 -0.92
CA TRP A 107 -1.02 -0.08 -2.04
C TRP A 107 -0.41 -0.50 -3.38
N LEU A 108 0.91 -0.66 -3.44
CA LEU A 108 1.55 -1.18 -4.67
C LEU A 108 1.04 -2.56 -5.07
N ALA A 109 0.72 -3.42 -4.11
CA ALA A 109 0.16 -4.74 -4.39
C ALA A 109 -1.23 -4.69 -5.07
N HIS A 110 -1.94 -3.57 -5.01
CA HIS A 110 -3.20 -3.40 -5.74
C HIS A 110 -3.01 -3.46 -7.26
N HIS A 111 -1.89 -2.99 -7.79
CA HIS A 111 -1.58 -3.07 -9.23
C HIS A 111 -1.50 -4.50 -9.75
N LEU A 112 -1.12 -5.46 -8.89
CA LEU A 112 -1.11 -6.89 -9.25
C LEU A 112 -2.53 -7.42 -9.51
N TRP A 113 -3.48 -7.02 -8.67
CA TRP A 113 -4.87 -7.39 -8.85
C TRP A 113 -5.50 -6.71 -10.05
N GLU A 114 -5.23 -5.42 -10.24
CA GLU A 114 -5.64 -4.64 -11.42
C GLU A 114 -5.18 -5.31 -12.72
N HIS A 115 -3.89 -5.66 -12.82
CA HIS A 115 -3.34 -6.36 -13.98
C HIS A 115 -4.07 -7.67 -14.25
N TYR A 116 -4.37 -8.45 -13.20
CA TYR A 116 -5.17 -9.66 -13.36
C TYR A 116 -6.58 -9.37 -13.87
N LEU A 117 -7.25 -8.33 -13.37
CA LEU A 117 -8.60 -7.99 -13.82
C LEU A 117 -8.65 -7.60 -15.31
N PHE A 118 -7.63 -6.91 -15.80
CA PHE A 118 -7.53 -6.51 -17.22
C PHE A 118 -7.06 -7.66 -18.12
N SER A 119 -6.13 -8.49 -17.66
CA SER A 119 -5.54 -9.56 -18.47
C SER A 119 -6.31 -10.88 -18.44
N GLY A 120 -6.99 -11.18 -17.33
CA GLY A 120 -7.59 -12.49 -17.07
C GLY A 120 -6.55 -13.63 -16.89
N ASP A 121 -5.26 -13.31 -16.76
CA ASP A 121 -4.17 -14.29 -16.71
C ASP A 121 -4.13 -15.02 -15.37
N GLN A 122 -4.70 -16.24 -15.36
CA GLN A 122 -4.70 -17.15 -14.21
C GLN A 122 -3.29 -17.62 -13.81
N GLY A 123 -2.38 -17.71 -14.78
CA GLY A 123 -0.98 -18.07 -14.55
C GLY A 123 -0.27 -16.96 -13.76
N PHE A 124 -0.40 -15.73 -14.19
CA PHE A 124 0.10 -14.55 -13.47
C PHE A 124 -0.53 -14.43 -12.07
N LEU A 125 -1.85 -14.60 -11.96
CA LEU A 125 -2.52 -14.56 -10.67
C LEU A 125 -1.91 -15.58 -9.70
N ARG A 126 -1.75 -16.83 -10.13
CA ARG A 126 -1.26 -17.94 -9.30
C ARG A 126 0.21 -17.79 -8.92
N THR A 127 1.06 -17.39 -9.87
CA THR A 127 2.53 -17.47 -9.70
C THR A 127 3.15 -16.15 -9.24
N THR A 128 2.47 -15.03 -9.40
CA THR A 128 3.03 -13.70 -9.11
C THR A 128 2.10 -12.87 -8.21
N ALA A 129 0.87 -12.60 -8.63
CA ALA A 129 0.01 -11.67 -7.93
C ALA A 129 -0.41 -12.18 -6.54
N TYR A 130 -0.96 -13.40 -6.48
CA TYR A 130 -1.46 -13.95 -5.23
C TYR A 130 -0.37 -14.11 -4.15
N PRO A 131 0.82 -14.69 -4.43
CA PRO A 131 1.87 -14.80 -3.41
C PRO A 131 2.31 -13.45 -2.84
N LEU A 132 2.45 -12.42 -3.68
CA LEU A 132 2.87 -11.08 -3.25
C LEU A 132 1.78 -10.39 -2.44
N MET A 133 0.52 -10.39 -2.91
CA MET A 133 -0.61 -9.83 -2.18
C MET A 133 -0.84 -10.55 -0.84
N LYS A 134 -0.78 -11.90 -0.84
CA LYS A 134 -0.89 -12.72 0.37
C LYS A 134 0.20 -12.37 1.37
N GLY A 135 1.45 -12.25 0.93
CA GLY A 135 2.57 -11.87 1.79
C GLY A 135 2.37 -10.51 2.44
N SER A 136 1.92 -9.50 1.67
CA SER A 136 1.57 -8.20 2.23
C SER A 136 0.41 -8.27 3.23
N ALA A 137 -0.63 -9.06 2.94
CA ALA A 137 -1.76 -9.24 3.86
C ALA A 137 -1.35 -9.94 5.17
N LEU A 138 -0.45 -10.91 5.12
CA LEU A 138 0.07 -11.60 6.30
C LEU A 138 0.78 -10.65 7.27
N PHE A 139 1.47 -9.63 6.76
CA PHE A 139 2.02 -8.58 7.63
C PHE A 139 0.92 -7.91 8.47
N PHE A 140 -0.18 -7.50 7.85
CA PHE A 140 -1.27 -6.84 8.57
C PHE A 140 -2.06 -7.77 9.49
N VAL A 141 -2.03 -9.09 9.25
CA VAL A 141 -2.60 -10.08 10.17
C VAL A 141 -1.92 -10.03 11.54
N ASP A 142 -0.61 -9.75 11.56
CA ASP A 142 0.18 -9.65 12.79
C ASP A 142 0.31 -8.21 13.30
N TYR A 143 0.25 -7.22 12.41
CA TYR A 143 0.45 -5.79 12.73
C TYR A 143 -0.78 -5.10 13.31
N LEU A 144 -1.98 -5.47 12.87
CA LEU A 144 -3.22 -4.85 13.37
C LEU A 144 -3.45 -5.18 14.84
N VAL A 145 -3.78 -4.16 15.62
CA VAL A 145 -4.06 -4.29 17.05
C VAL A 145 -5.51 -3.91 17.37
N LYS A 146 -6.04 -4.44 18.46
CA LYS A 146 -7.35 -4.02 18.96
C LYS A 146 -7.28 -2.60 19.51
N ASN A 147 -8.26 -1.78 19.13
CA ASN A 147 -8.47 -0.48 19.75
C ASN A 147 -8.91 -0.69 21.21
N PRO A 148 -8.23 -0.06 22.20
CA PRO A 148 -8.59 -0.23 23.60
C PRO A 148 -10.03 0.20 23.96
N SER A 149 -10.62 1.10 23.16
CA SER A 149 -11.92 1.69 23.43
C SER A 149 -13.10 0.93 22.81
N ASN A 150 -12.82 -0.02 21.91
CA ASN A 150 -13.84 -0.81 21.20
C ASN A 150 -13.22 -2.07 20.58
N ASP A 151 -14.00 -2.85 19.83
CA ASP A 151 -13.52 -4.08 19.19
C ASP A 151 -12.90 -3.89 17.79
N TRP A 152 -12.63 -2.67 17.37
CA TRP A 152 -12.04 -2.41 16.07
C TRP A 152 -10.57 -2.83 16.01
N LEU A 153 -10.17 -3.36 14.87
CA LEU A 153 -8.77 -3.52 14.51
C LEU A 153 -8.26 -2.21 13.87
N ILE A 154 -7.14 -1.72 14.37
CA ILE A 154 -6.50 -0.48 13.92
C ILE A 154 -5.03 -0.71 13.59
N SER A 155 -4.50 0.06 12.65
CA SER A 155 -3.07 0.15 12.36
C SER A 155 -2.37 1.11 13.31
N GLY A 156 -1.05 0.97 13.45
CA GLY A 156 -0.24 1.96 14.15
C GLY A 156 0.97 1.37 14.90
N PRO A 157 2.01 2.18 15.06
CA PRO A 157 2.11 3.59 14.64
C PRO A 157 2.18 3.76 13.12
N SER A 158 1.50 4.77 12.61
CA SER A 158 1.48 5.14 11.21
C SER A 158 1.28 6.65 11.06
N ASN A 159 1.12 7.14 9.86
CA ASN A 159 0.69 8.53 9.63
C ASN A 159 -0.37 8.58 8.50
N SER A 160 -1.10 9.69 8.42
CA SER A 160 -1.86 10.02 7.22
C SER A 160 -0.96 10.86 6.33
N PRO A 161 -0.51 10.35 5.16
CA PRO A 161 0.44 11.10 4.33
C PRO A 161 -0.11 12.44 3.82
N GLU A 162 0.54 13.56 4.12
CA GLU A 162 1.76 13.75 4.91
C GLU A 162 1.50 14.74 6.04
N GLN A 163 0.48 14.54 6.87
CA GLN A 163 0.09 15.45 7.94
C GLN A 163 -0.29 14.71 9.23
N GLY A 164 -0.36 15.45 10.33
CA GLY A 164 -0.81 14.93 11.62
C GLY A 164 0.23 14.16 12.44
N GLY A 165 1.43 13.91 11.91
CA GLY A 165 2.48 13.15 12.57
C GLY A 165 2.14 11.67 12.77
N LEU A 166 2.80 11.03 13.74
CA LEU A 166 2.50 9.63 14.09
C LEU A 166 1.18 9.52 14.84
N VAL A 167 0.33 8.62 14.35
CA VAL A 167 -1.00 8.36 14.90
C VAL A 167 -1.30 6.85 14.92
N MET A 168 -2.35 6.49 15.62
CA MET A 168 -2.99 5.18 15.51
C MET A 168 -4.20 5.30 14.59
N GLY A 169 -4.38 4.33 13.70
CA GLY A 169 -5.58 4.18 12.90
C GLY A 169 -5.93 5.31 11.93
N PRO A 170 -5.00 5.83 11.08
CA PRO A 170 -5.40 6.77 10.06
C PRO A 170 -6.35 6.09 9.04
N THR A 171 -7.34 6.82 8.58
CA THR A 171 -8.41 6.30 7.69
C THR A 171 -7.87 5.68 6.42
N MET A 172 -6.86 6.30 5.80
CA MET A 172 -6.22 5.78 4.59
C MET A 172 -5.67 4.37 4.78
N ASP A 173 -5.00 4.09 5.90
CA ASP A 173 -4.47 2.77 6.21
C ASP A 173 -5.60 1.73 6.22
N HIS A 174 -6.68 2.02 6.95
CA HIS A 174 -7.81 1.10 7.06
C HIS A 174 -8.47 0.84 5.71
N GLN A 175 -8.56 1.84 4.84
CA GLN A 175 -9.08 1.69 3.48
C GLN A 175 -8.18 0.78 2.64
N ILE A 176 -6.85 1.01 2.64
CA ILE A 176 -5.89 0.20 1.89
C ILE A 176 -5.89 -1.25 2.39
N ILE A 177 -5.81 -1.47 3.70
CA ILE A 177 -5.75 -2.81 4.30
C ILE A 177 -7.05 -3.58 4.03
N ARG A 178 -8.22 -2.91 4.19
CA ARG A 178 -9.52 -3.52 3.90
C ARG A 178 -9.65 -3.92 2.44
N SER A 179 -9.15 -3.11 1.52
CA SER A 179 -9.12 -3.40 0.09
C SER A 179 -8.17 -4.55 -0.23
N LEU A 180 -6.94 -4.54 0.32
CA LEU A 180 -5.98 -5.64 0.16
C LEU A 180 -6.57 -6.97 0.62
N PHE A 181 -7.16 -7.02 1.83
CA PHE A 181 -7.81 -8.24 2.32
C PHE A 181 -8.91 -8.72 1.37
N GLY A 182 -9.73 -7.80 0.84
CA GLY A 182 -10.75 -8.14 -0.15
C GLY A 182 -10.18 -8.76 -1.42
N LYS A 183 -9.07 -8.20 -1.93
CA LYS A 183 -8.39 -8.72 -3.13
C LYS A 183 -7.76 -10.10 -2.89
N VAL A 184 -7.14 -10.31 -1.73
CA VAL A 184 -6.57 -11.62 -1.36
C VAL A 184 -7.67 -12.67 -1.18
N ILE A 185 -8.82 -12.30 -0.59
CA ILE A 185 -10.00 -13.17 -0.46
C ILE A 185 -10.48 -13.59 -1.85
N ALA A 186 -10.73 -12.64 -2.75
CA ALA A 186 -11.19 -12.90 -4.11
C ALA A 186 -10.20 -13.75 -4.92
N ALA A 187 -8.91 -13.46 -4.82
CA ALA A 187 -7.87 -14.26 -5.47
C ALA A 187 -7.80 -15.69 -4.92
N SER A 188 -7.91 -15.86 -3.60
CA SER A 188 -7.99 -17.17 -2.94
C SER A 188 -9.20 -17.99 -3.40
N GLU A 189 -10.35 -17.33 -3.59
CA GLU A 189 -11.56 -17.96 -4.14
C GLU A 189 -11.37 -18.38 -5.60
N THR A 190 -10.85 -17.48 -6.43
CA THR A 190 -10.58 -17.75 -7.84
C THR A 190 -9.60 -18.91 -8.05
N LEU A 191 -8.59 -19.02 -7.18
CA LEU A 191 -7.55 -20.05 -7.25
C LEU A 191 -7.90 -21.35 -6.48
N ASP A 192 -9.00 -21.34 -5.74
CA ASP A 192 -9.43 -22.40 -4.81
C ASP A 192 -8.29 -22.84 -3.87
N THR A 193 -7.72 -21.87 -3.13
CA THR A 193 -6.57 -22.11 -2.25
C THR A 193 -6.72 -21.37 -0.91
N ASP A 194 -5.92 -21.78 0.09
CA ASP A 194 -5.75 -21.09 1.39
C ASP A 194 -7.08 -20.80 2.14
N LEU A 195 -8.00 -21.74 2.17
CA LEU A 195 -9.33 -21.59 2.80
C LEU A 195 -9.28 -21.04 4.23
N GLU A 196 -8.35 -21.50 5.05
CA GLU A 196 -8.25 -21.05 6.46
C GLU A 196 -7.76 -19.61 6.56
N LEU A 197 -6.80 -19.20 5.74
CA LEU A 197 -6.40 -17.79 5.65
C LEU A 197 -7.56 -16.93 5.17
N ARG A 198 -8.28 -17.38 4.15
CA ARG A 198 -9.46 -16.68 3.62
C ARG A 198 -10.50 -16.42 4.71
N LYS A 199 -10.85 -17.42 5.51
CA LYS A 199 -11.77 -17.27 6.65
C LYS A 199 -11.26 -16.24 7.66
N LYS A 200 -9.95 -16.29 8.00
CA LYS A 200 -9.31 -15.34 8.92
C LYS A 200 -9.40 -13.92 8.37
N LEU A 201 -9.05 -13.70 7.11
CA LEU A 201 -9.11 -12.37 6.48
C LEU A 201 -10.54 -11.82 6.40
N ILE A 202 -11.55 -12.66 6.12
CA ILE A 202 -12.97 -12.27 6.14
C ILE A 202 -13.36 -11.77 7.54
N ALA A 203 -12.98 -12.49 8.60
CA ALA A 203 -13.28 -12.09 9.96
C ALA A 203 -12.58 -10.78 10.35
N MET A 204 -11.29 -10.67 10.10
CA MET A 204 -10.50 -9.47 10.41
C MET A 204 -10.98 -8.25 9.63
N ARG A 205 -11.28 -8.39 8.33
CA ARG A 205 -11.77 -7.31 7.48
C ARG A 205 -13.04 -6.65 8.00
N LYS A 206 -13.92 -7.42 8.63
CA LYS A 206 -15.15 -6.90 9.26
C LYS A 206 -14.85 -6.09 10.53
N GLN A 207 -13.72 -6.36 11.18
CA GLN A 207 -13.33 -5.70 12.43
C GLN A 207 -12.46 -4.45 12.19
N ILE A 208 -11.88 -4.25 11.00
CA ILE A 208 -11.11 -3.03 10.71
C ILE A 208 -12.00 -1.81 10.96
N ALA A 209 -11.47 -0.79 11.63
CA ALA A 209 -12.19 0.44 11.96
C ALA A 209 -12.89 1.02 10.71
N PRO A 210 -14.20 1.30 10.77
CA PRO A 210 -14.95 1.83 9.63
C PRO A 210 -14.56 3.26 9.32
N ASN A 211 -14.92 3.73 8.14
CA ASN A 211 -14.91 5.15 7.84
C ASN A 211 -15.86 5.88 8.79
N GLN A 212 -15.42 6.99 9.35
CA GLN A 212 -16.20 7.78 10.31
C GLN A 212 -16.53 9.14 9.74
N ILE A 213 -17.68 9.69 10.13
CA ILE A 213 -18.08 11.07 9.80
C ILE A 213 -17.82 11.95 11.02
N GLY A 214 -17.04 12.99 10.84
CA GLY A 214 -16.67 13.92 11.91
C GLY A 214 -17.75 14.99 12.17
N ARG A 215 -17.50 15.81 13.19
CA ARG A 215 -18.42 16.88 13.66
C ARG A 215 -18.76 17.95 12.61
N LEU A 216 -17.93 18.07 11.56
CA LEU A 216 -18.15 18.99 10.44
C LEU A 216 -18.88 18.36 9.26
N GLY A 217 -19.30 17.07 9.38
CA GLY A 217 -19.92 16.33 8.30
C GLY A 217 -18.92 15.75 7.28
N GLN A 218 -17.62 15.88 7.53
CA GLN A 218 -16.54 15.37 6.68
C GLN A 218 -16.24 13.89 7.00
N LEU A 219 -15.64 13.20 6.05
CA LEU A 219 -14.95 11.94 6.31
C LEU A 219 -13.72 12.22 7.17
N GLN A 220 -13.62 11.57 8.34
CA GLN A 220 -12.49 11.75 9.23
C GLN A 220 -11.19 11.20 8.62
N GLU A 221 -10.11 11.97 8.74
CA GLU A 221 -8.77 11.54 8.33
C GLU A 221 -8.08 10.69 9.39
N TRP A 222 -8.41 10.93 10.66
CA TRP A 222 -7.86 10.20 11.81
C TRP A 222 -8.96 9.50 12.60
N LEU A 223 -8.52 8.58 13.46
CA LEU A 223 -9.44 7.88 14.36
C LEU A 223 -10.15 8.85 15.32
N GLU A 224 -9.46 9.92 15.71
CA GLU A 224 -10.00 11.02 16.49
C GLU A 224 -10.52 12.13 15.56
N ASP A 225 -11.67 12.71 15.89
CA ASP A 225 -12.23 13.85 15.16
C ASP A 225 -11.49 15.15 15.52
N LYS A 226 -10.33 15.36 14.91
CA LYS A 226 -9.41 16.48 15.15
C LYS A 226 -9.14 17.35 13.93
N GLU A 227 -9.93 17.23 12.88
CA GLU A 227 -9.77 18.03 11.67
C GLU A 227 -9.99 19.52 11.96
N ASP A 228 -9.12 20.33 11.35
CA ASP A 228 -9.27 21.79 11.31
C ASP A 228 -10.01 22.20 10.02
N PRO A 229 -11.16 22.87 10.09
CA PRO A 229 -11.91 23.31 8.90
C PRO A 229 -11.13 24.32 8.06
N ASN A 230 -10.09 24.94 8.60
CA ASN A 230 -9.21 25.85 7.89
C ASN A 230 -7.94 25.19 7.33
N ASN A 231 -7.79 23.87 7.51
CA ASN A 231 -6.65 23.14 6.99
C ASN A 231 -6.63 23.24 5.45
N LYS A 232 -5.51 23.75 4.92
CA LYS A 232 -5.25 23.87 3.48
C LYS A 232 -4.14 22.95 3.00
N HIS A 233 -3.89 21.88 3.74
CA HIS A 233 -2.91 20.90 3.32
C HIS A 233 -3.31 20.29 1.96
N ARG A 234 -2.33 20.09 1.07
CA ARG A 234 -2.58 19.63 -0.30
C ARG A 234 -3.00 18.15 -0.39
N HIS A 235 -2.71 17.35 0.65
CA HIS A 235 -3.07 15.93 0.68
C HIS A 235 -4.46 15.73 1.29
N VAL A 236 -5.20 14.81 0.73
CA VAL A 236 -6.54 14.38 1.15
C VAL A 236 -6.57 12.85 1.28
N SER A 237 -5.63 12.32 2.03
CA SER A 237 -5.32 10.87 2.09
C SER A 237 -6.50 10.01 2.53
N HIS A 238 -7.38 10.53 3.37
CA HIS A 238 -8.62 9.87 3.81
C HIS A 238 -9.64 9.62 2.68
N LEU A 239 -9.47 10.28 1.52
CA LEU A 239 -10.31 10.05 0.35
C LEU A 239 -9.82 8.92 -0.56
N TRP A 240 -8.78 8.19 -0.17
CA TRP A 240 -8.22 7.09 -0.95
C TRP A 240 -9.28 6.07 -1.39
N GLY A 241 -10.20 5.70 -0.53
CA GLY A 241 -11.28 4.75 -0.83
C GLY A 241 -12.32 5.24 -1.83
N GLY A 242 -12.30 6.53 -2.21
CA GLY A 242 -13.18 7.09 -3.24
C GLY A 242 -12.60 7.03 -4.65
N VAL A 243 -11.32 6.62 -4.78
CA VAL A 243 -10.61 6.54 -6.07
C VAL A 243 -10.07 5.14 -6.38
N SER A 244 -10.35 4.17 -5.52
CA SER A 244 -9.89 2.78 -5.66
C SER A 244 -11.03 1.80 -5.87
#